data_7ae5967713f1636cb652b933cafd38ec
#
_entry.id   7ae5967713f1636cb652b933cafd38ec
#
_cell.length_a   1.000
_cell.length_b   1.000
_cell.length_c   1.000
_cell.angle_alpha   90.00
_cell.angle_beta   90.00
_cell.angle_gamma   90.00
#
_symmetry.space_group_name_H-M   'P 1'
#
loop_
_entity.id
_entity.type
_entity.pdbx_description
1 polymer ?
#
loop_
_entity_poly.entity_id
_entity_poly.type
_entity_poly.pdbx_seq_one_letter_code
_entity_poly.pdbx_strand_id
1 'polypeptide(L)'
;RAEESMRRYHESVDKARKVLLVAVPLLLGLFIASATMTQWSTVALFFNQQSFGKTDPEFGLDYGFFLFALPFFRMVVTLLTSAVVLSALAGVFMHYFYGGIKVQPGGVSTTVAFRRHAAIVAAAFLLTRAVSFWLDRYSSTQQQVGRWAGAMYTDVNSSIPVNAILAISALLVAVMFVVAASMNRWRLPLISTAMLVVVALVAGGLYPWIVQRFQVVPNEQGAQAKFIQRNIDATRYAYGLDKIETTPYDATIDTRAGALSSSSATIANIRLLDPNVVSSAFAQMQQFRPYYRFDSQLAVDRYAVGNTTQDTVLAARELNPAQTSGDSWYNRHVVYTHGYGVIAAYGNQVDSAGNPKFLQSGIKATGTLSEDYEPRIYFGMSSPEYSIVGGKGDTLELDRPLSAEETNASDAKYTFAGYGGPRVDSLLARLSYAIKFQSSDILLSDAVREGSQILYERN
;
A
#
# COMPACT_ATOMS: atom_id res chain seq x y z
N ARG A 1 -8.69 -13.46 -57.10
CA ARG A 1 -8.89 -14.29 -55.88
C ARG A 1 -8.74 -13.46 -54.60
N ALA A 2 -7.71 -12.62 -54.44
CA ALA A 2 -7.55 -11.77 -53.23
C ALA A 2 -8.63 -10.68 -53.12
N GLU A 3 -8.99 -10.03 -54.21
CA GLU A 3 -10.07 -9.03 -54.23
C GLU A 3 -11.46 -9.66 -53.97
N GLU A 4 -11.71 -10.85 -54.47
CA GLU A 4 -12.97 -11.58 -54.27
C GLU A 4 -13.12 -12.08 -52.82
N SER A 5 -12.01 -12.48 -52.17
CA SER A 5 -11.99 -12.82 -50.73
C SER A 5 -12.26 -11.58 -49.89
N MET A 6 -11.62 -10.46 -50.18
CA MET A 6 -11.84 -9.20 -49.48
C MET A 6 -13.31 -8.70 -49.63
N ARG A 7 -13.90 -8.87 -50.79
CA ARG A 7 -15.29 -8.48 -51.02
C ARG A 7 -16.30 -9.32 -50.21
N ARG A 8 -16.07 -10.66 -50.09
CA ARG A 8 -16.89 -11.53 -49.25
C ARG A 8 -16.75 -11.19 -47.74
N TYR A 9 -15.54 -10.88 -47.28
CA TYR A 9 -15.31 -10.42 -45.91
C TYR A 9 -16.02 -9.07 -45.68
N HIS A 10 -16.00 -8.17 -46.60
CA HIS A 10 -16.68 -6.88 -46.52
C HIS A 10 -18.21 -7.05 -46.37
N GLU A 11 -18.83 -7.88 -47.17
CA GLU A 11 -20.26 -8.18 -47.09
C GLU A 11 -20.68 -8.85 -45.77
N SER A 12 -19.80 -9.72 -45.21
CA SER A 12 -20.03 -10.35 -43.92
C SER A 12 -19.87 -9.39 -42.74
N VAL A 13 -18.87 -8.52 -42.78
CA VAL A 13 -18.64 -7.47 -41.77
C VAL A 13 -19.75 -6.41 -41.79
N ASP A 14 -20.25 -6.03 -42.93
CA ASP A 14 -21.37 -5.06 -43.06
C ASP A 14 -22.66 -5.62 -42.40
N LYS A 15 -22.95 -6.91 -42.55
CA LYS A 15 -24.08 -7.56 -41.87
C LYS A 15 -23.96 -7.53 -40.36
N ALA A 16 -22.72 -7.72 -39.83
CA ALA A 16 -22.43 -7.71 -38.40
C ALA A 16 -22.10 -6.30 -37.86
N ARG A 17 -22.07 -5.26 -38.68
CA ARG A 17 -21.57 -3.92 -38.36
C ARG A 17 -22.18 -3.35 -37.07
N LYS A 18 -23.50 -3.44 -36.89
CA LYS A 18 -24.20 -2.91 -35.71
C LYS A 18 -23.78 -3.65 -34.43
N VAL A 19 -23.58 -4.98 -34.50
CA VAL A 19 -23.10 -5.79 -33.38
C VAL A 19 -21.66 -5.50 -33.06
N LEU A 20 -20.79 -5.39 -34.07
CA LEU A 20 -19.38 -5.09 -33.92
C LEU A 20 -19.12 -3.71 -33.32
N LEU A 21 -19.91 -2.71 -33.70
CA LEU A 21 -19.83 -1.35 -33.18
C LEU A 21 -20.13 -1.26 -31.68
N VAL A 22 -20.87 -2.23 -31.12
CA VAL A 22 -21.17 -2.27 -29.70
C VAL A 22 -20.29 -3.31 -28.98
N ALA A 23 -20.16 -4.52 -29.56
CA ALA A 23 -19.46 -5.62 -28.92
C ALA A 23 -17.94 -5.35 -28.76
N VAL A 24 -17.28 -4.78 -29.79
CA VAL A 24 -15.83 -4.51 -29.71
C VAL A 24 -15.48 -3.47 -28.64
N PRO A 25 -16.11 -2.28 -28.60
CA PRO A 25 -15.87 -1.33 -27.51
C PRO A 25 -16.25 -1.88 -26.13
N LEU A 26 -17.33 -2.68 -26.03
CA LEU A 26 -17.73 -3.30 -24.78
C LEU A 26 -16.67 -4.29 -24.27
N LEU A 27 -16.18 -5.18 -25.13
CA LEU A 27 -15.14 -6.15 -24.79
C LEU A 27 -13.81 -5.45 -24.40
N LEU A 28 -13.41 -4.44 -25.17
CA LEU A 28 -12.22 -3.64 -24.85
C LEU A 28 -12.41 -2.87 -23.53
N GLY A 29 -13.60 -2.32 -23.31
CA GLY A 29 -13.95 -1.65 -22.05
C GLY A 29 -13.91 -2.60 -20.86
N LEU A 30 -14.46 -3.81 -20.97
CA LEU A 30 -14.39 -4.85 -19.94
C LEU A 30 -12.94 -5.29 -19.68
N PHE A 31 -12.13 -5.42 -20.70
CA PHE A 31 -10.72 -5.74 -20.56
C PHE A 31 -9.95 -4.66 -19.78
N ILE A 32 -10.15 -3.38 -20.15
CA ILE A 32 -9.56 -2.25 -19.41
C ILE A 32 -10.09 -2.20 -17.98
N ALA A 33 -11.40 -2.39 -17.79
CA ALA A 33 -12.01 -2.39 -16.46
C ALA A 33 -11.42 -3.49 -15.56
N SER A 34 -11.24 -4.71 -16.09
CA SER A 34 -10.64 -5.81 -15.33
C SER A 34 -9.19 -5.51 -14.93
N ALA A 35 -8.41 -4.90 -15.81
CA ALA A 35 -7.03 -4.49 -15.53
C ALA A 35 -6.93 -3.37 -14.47
N THR A 36 -8.00 -2.58 -14.31
CA THR A 36 -8.06 -1.47 -13.34
C THR A 36 -8.76 -1.81 -12.03
N MET A 37 -9.40 -2.98 -11.93
CA MET A 37 -10.07 -3.40 -10.69
C MET A 37 -9.15 -3.40 -9.47
N THR A 38 -7.87 -3.72 -9.64
CA THR A 38 -6.86 -3.69 -8.58
C THR A 38 -6.48 -2.27 -8.11
N GLN A 39 -6.84 -1.24 -8.88
CA GLN A 39 -6.49 0.16 -8.62
C GLN A 39 -7.56 0.93 -7.84
N TRP A 40 -8.61 0.24 -7.35
CA TRP A 40 -9.69 0.90 -6.61
C TRP A 40 -9.20 1.66 -5.37
N SER A 41 -8.16 1.11 -4.70
CA SER A 41 -7.54 1.73 -3.53
C SER A 41 -6.87 3.06 -3.89
N THR A 42 -6.19 3.16 -5.04
CA THR A 42 -5.59 4.40 -5.54
C THR A 42 -6.65 5.49 -5.74
N VAL A 43 -7.82 5.11 -6.29
CA VAL A 43 -8.96 6.04 -6.45
C VAL A 43 -9.52 6.47 -5.10
N ALA A 44 -9.76 5.50 -4.21
CA ALA A 44 -10.29 5.79 -2.88
C ALA A 44 -9.35 6.69 -2.06
N LEU A 45 -8.04 6.44 -2.11
CA LEU A 45 -7.03 7.23 -1.42
C LEU A 45 -6.95 8.66 -1.98
N PHE A 46 -7.08 8.85 -3.29
CA PHE A 46 -7.10 10.18 -3.90
C PHE A 46 -8.28 11.02 -3.39
N PHE A 47 -9.49 10.47 -3.31
CA PHE A 47 -10.67 11.20 -2.81
C PHE A 47 -10.69 11.39 -1.29
N ASN A 48 -9.88 10.62 -0.56
CA ASN A 48 -9.73 10.73 0.89
C ASN A 48 -8.32 11.17 1.30
N GLN A 49 -7.66 11.96 0.45
CA GLN A 49 -6.30 12.43 0.72
C GLN A 49 -6.22 13.29 1.98
N GLN A 50 -5.13 13.12 2.72
CA GLN A 50 -4.82 13.90 3.91
C GLN A 50 -3.50 14.65 3.71
N SER A 51 -3.42 15.86 4.26
CA SER A 51 -2.16 16.60 4.29
C SER A 51 -1.29 16.12 5.44
N PHE A 52 -0.02 15.91 5.17
CA PHE A 52 0.98 15.61 6.20
C PHE A 52 1.52 16.87 6.90
N GLY A 53 1.21 18.07 6.38
CA GLY A 53 1.74 19.32 6.90
C GLY A 53 3.26 19.46 6.71
N LYS A 54 3.86 18.59 5.91
CA LYS A 54 5.28 18.60 5.57
C LYS A 54 5.49 18.51 4.07
N THR A 55 6.45 19.27 3.56
CA THR A 55 6.68 19.38 2.12
C THR A 55 8.00 18.72 1.71
N ASP A 56 8.00 18.19 0.49
CA ASP A 56 9.22 17.70 -0.16
C ASP A 56 10.21 18.86 -0.39
N PRO A 57 11.49 18.68 -0.04
CA PRO A 57 12.50 19.75 -0.15
C PRO A 57 12.91 20.10 -1.59
N GLU A 58 12.53 19.30 -2.60
CA GLU A 58 12.86 19.56 -4.00
C GLU A 58 11.75 20.32 -4.73
N PHE A 59 10.49 19.89 -4.53
CA PHE A 59 9.34 20.46 -5.24
C PHE A 59 8.49 21.38 -4.37
N GLY A 60 8.66 21.37 -3.05
CA GLY A 60 7.86 22.16 -2.10
C GLY A 60 6.40 21.69 -1.99
N LEU A 61 6.09 20.47 -2.46
CA LEU A 61 4.76 19.89 -2.41
C LEU A 61 4.56 19.04 -1.15
N ASP A 62 3.35 19.06 -0.57
CA ASP A 62 3.00 18.22 0.57
C ASP A 62 3.23 16.73 0.25
N TYR A 63 3.69 15.95 1.24
CA TYR A 63 3.91 14.51 1.05
C TYR A 63 2.65 13.77 0.60
N GLY A 64 1.47 14.27 0.96
CA GLY A 64 0.19 13.75 0.48
C GLY A 64 0.03 13.77 -1.04
N PHE A 65 0.63 14.76 -1.73
CA PHE A 65 0.65 14.78 -3.20
C PHE A 65 1.33 13.52 -3.76
N PHE A 66 2.50 13.17 -3.25
CA PHE A 66 3.28 12.02 -3.73
C PHE A 66 2.62 10.69 -3.39
N LEU A 67 1.92 10.61 -2.26
CA LEU A 67 1.30 9.39 -1.78
C LEU A 67 -0.09 9.15 -2.40
N PHE A 68 -0.89 10.19 -2.57
CA PHE A 68 -2.29 10.08 -2.98
C PHE A 68 -2.56 10.58 -4.40
N ALA A 69 -2.09 11.79 -4.74
CA ALA A 69 -2.43 12.42 -6.01
C ALA A 69 -1.58 11.91 -7.18
N LEU A 70 -0.28 11.76 -7.00
CA LEU A 70 0.63 11.33 -8.07
C LEU A 70 0.32 9.92 -8.59
N PRO A 71 0.07 8.90 -7.75
CA PRO A 71 -0.35 7.57 -8.22
C PRO A 71 -1.67 7.61 -9.01
N PHE A 72 -2.65 8.40 -8.56
CA PHE A 72 -3.91 8.57 -9.25
C PHE A 72 -3.72 9.21 -10.64
N PHE A 73 -2.99 10.31 -10.76
CA PHE A 73 -2.72 10.93 -12.05
C PHE A 73 -1.96 10.00 -13.01
N ARG A 74 -1.02 9.21 -12.49
CA ARG A 74 -0.31 8.19 -13.27
C ARG A 74 -1.24 7.10 -13.78
N MET A 75 -2.14 6.62 -12.93
CA MET A 75 -3.17 5.66 -13.31
C MET A 75 -4.03 6.23 -14.45
N VAL A 76 -4.53 7.45 -14.31
CA VAL A 76 -5.35 8.11 -15.34
C VAL A 76 -4.60 8.26 -16.67
N VAL A 77 -3.34 8.71 -16.64
CA VAL A 77 -2.50 8.83 -17.83
C VAL A 77 -2.25 7.48 -18.49
N THR A 78 -2.00 6.45 -17.71
CA THR A 78 -1.82 5.07 -18.22
C THR A 78 -3.08 4.56 -18.88
N LEU A 79 -4.25 4.78 -18.30
CA LEU A 79 -5.55 4.42 -18.88
C LEU A 79 -5.79 5.16 -20.21
N LEU A 80 -5.57 6.48 -20.22
CA LEU A 80 -5.72 7.28 -21.43
C LEU A 80 -4.75 6.83 -22.53
N THR A 81 -3.50 6.56 -22.18
CA THR A 81 -2.50 6.06 -23.12
C THR A 81 -2.92 4.70 -23.69
N SER A 82 -3.40 3.78 -22.85
CA SER A 82 -3.90 2.48 -23.28
C SER A 82 -5.11 2.61 -24.22
N ALA A 83 -6.05 3.49 -23.90
CA ALA A 83 -7.21 3.77 -24.73
C ALA A 83 -6.80 4.34 -26.10
N VAL A 84 -5.84 5.26 -26.14
CA VAL A 84 -5.31 5.84 -27.40
C VAL A 84 -4.61 4.77 -28.22
N VAL A 85 -3.78 3.91 -27.61
CA VAL A 85 -3.09 2.82 -28.34
C VAL A 85 -4.09 1.82 -28.90
N LEU A 86 -5.08 1.39 -28.12
CA LEU A 86 -6.13 0.48 -28.59
C LEU A 86 -6.96 1.12 -29.72
N SER A 87 -7.30 2.43 -29.60
CA SER A 87 -7.97 3.18 -30.64
C SER A 87 -7.12 3.28 -31.93
N ALA A 88 -5.80 3.45 -31.78
CA ALA A 88 -4.86 3.44 -32.91
C ALA A 88 -4.88 2.09 -33.64
N LEU A 89 -4.78 0.99 -32.91
CA LEU A 89 -4.79 -0.36 -33.48
C LEU A 89 -6.12 -0.66 -34.16
N ALA A 90 -7.24 -0.37 -33.51
CA ALA A 90 -8.58 -0.52 -34.09
C ALA A 90 -8.74 0.35 -35.34
N GLY A 91 -8.27 1.61 -35.30
CA GLY A 91 -8.31 2.53 -36.42
C GLY A 91 -7.50 2.06 -37.61
N VAL A 92 -6.27 1.59 -37.42
CA VAL A 92 -5.42 1.01 -38.46
C VAL A 92 -6.12 -0.20 -39.10
N PHE A 93 -6.65 -1.11 -38.28
CA PHE A 93 -7.37 -2.29 -38.72
C PHE A 93 -8.59 -1.90 -39.59
N MET A 94 -9.44 -0.98 -39.11
CA MET A 94 -10.62 -0.53 -39.85
C MET A 94 -10.24 0.17 -41.16
N HIS A 95 -9.25 1.05 -41.14
CA HIS A 95 -8.79 1.72 -42.38
C HIS A 95 -8.18 0.74 -43.36
N TYR A 96 -7.52 -0.31 -42.91
CA TYR A 96 -7.03 -1.37 -43.79
C TYR A 96 -8.20 -2.13 -44.45
N PHE A 97 -9.22 -2.55 -43.69
CA PHE A 97 -10.38 -3.27 -44.19
C PHE A 97 -11.23 -2.43 -45.16
N TYR A 98 -11.39 -1.13 -44.89
CA TYR A 98 -12.15 -0.25 -45.76
C TYR A 98 -11.33 0.42 -46.87
N GLY A 99 -10.12 -0.10 -47.16
CA GLY A 99 -9.26 0.37 -48.25
C GLY A 99 -8.68 1.77 -48.05
N GLY A 100 -8.70 2.27 -46.82
CA GLY A 100 -8.03 3.53 -46.43
C GLY A 100 -6.51 3.40 -46.44
N ILE A 101 -6.00 2.16 -46.35
CA ILE A 101 -4.60 1.78 -46.48
C ILE A 101 -4.50 0.72 -47.56
N LYS A 102 -3.75 0.96 -48.60
CA LYS A 102 -3.52 0.01 -49.72
C LYS A 102 -2.04 -0.29 -49.85
N VAL A 103 -1.69 -1.54 -49.72
CA VAL A 103 -0.33 -2.04 -49.93
C VAL A 103 -0.21 -2.47 -51.38
N GLN A 104 0.66 -1.81 -52.16
CA GLN A 104 0.89 -2.08 -53.56
C GLN A 104 2.36 -2.42 -53.80
N PRO A 105 2.73 -3.11 -54.90
CA PRO A 105 4.12 -3.45 -55.19
C PRO A 105 5.10 -2.25 -55.24
N GLY A 106 4.62 -1.03 -55.35
CA GLY A 106 5.40 0.21 -55.37
C GLY A 106 5.36 1.04 -54.07
N GLY A 107 4.70 0.54 -53.02
CA GLY A 107 4.60 1.25 -51.73
C GLY A 107 3.20 1.23 -51.11
N VAL A 108 3.07 1.93 -49.99
CA VAL A 108 1.80 2.06 -49.23
C VAL A 108 1.13 3.38 -49.63
N SER A 109 -0.09 3.31 -50.15
CA SER A 109 -0.94 4.49 -50.38
C SER A 109 -2.01 4.62 -49.32
N THR A 110 -2.28 5.85 -48.88
CA THR A 110 -3.21 6.13 -47.78
C THR A 110 -4.20 7.21 -48.13
N THR A 111 -5.45 7.08 -47.68
CA THR A 111 -6.49 8.10 -47.87
C THR A 111 -6.29 9.31 -46.96
N VAL A 112 -6.91 10.44 -47.32
CA VAL A 112 -6.92 11.65 -46.48
C VAL A 112 -7.58 11.37 -45.12
N ALA A 113 -8.64 10.54 -45.08
CA ALA A 113 -9.34 10.15 -43.87
C ALA A 113 -8.41 9.40 -42.92
N PHE A 114 -7.67 8.40 -43.42
CA PHE A 114 -6.67 7.68 -42.60
C PHE A 114 -5.60 8.63 -42.05
N ARG A 115 -5.05 9.49 -42.89
CA ARG A 115 -4.03 10.45 -42.50
C ARG A 115 -4.51 11.39 -41.38
N ARG A 116 -5.71 11.95 -41.50
CA ARG A 116 -6.30 12.79 -40.45
C ARG A 116 -6.51 12.01 -39.15
N HIS A 117 -7.07 10.82 -39.22
CA HIS A 117 -7.23 9.96 -38.04
C HIS A 117 -5.88 9.66 -37.38
N ALA A 118 -4.90 9.20 -38.15
CA ALA A 118 -3.57 8.90 -37.66
C ALA A 118 -2.88 10.12 -37.02
N ALA A 119 -3.06 11.31 -37.57
CA ALA A 119 -2.52 12.53 -36.99
C ALA A 119 -3.19 12.88 -35.65
N ILE A 120 -4.51 12.75 -35.53
CA ILE A 120 -5.24 13.00 -34.28
C ILE A 120 -4.81 12.00 -33.20
N VAL A 121 -4.72 10.72 -33.56
CA VAL A 121 -4.28 9.65 -32.61
C VAL A 121 -2.83 9.86 -32.20
N ALA A 122 -1.93 10.22 -33.12
CA ALA A 122 -0.55 10.54 -32.81
C ALA A 122 -0.45 11.77 -31.89
N ALA A 123 -1.24 12.81 -32.15
CA ALA A 123 -1.31 13.97 -31.26
C ALA A 123 -1.82 13.60 -29.87
N ALA A 124 -2.87 12.78 -29.76
CA ALA A 124 -3.40 12.30 -28.48
C ALA A 124 -2.37 11.46 -27.73
N PHE A 125 -1.66 10.56 -28.42
CA PHE A 125 -0.58 9.77 -27.82
C PHE A 125 0.55 10.66 -27.29
N LEU A 126 1.01 11.62 -28.08
CA LEU A 126 2.06 12.55 -27.66
C LEU A 126 1.62 13.44 -26.49
N LEU A 127 0.33 13.81 -26.43
CA LEU A 127 -0.22 14.54 -25.30
C LEU A 127 -0.17 13.70 -24.02
N THR A 128 -0.57 12.43 -24.08
CA THR A 128 -0.45 11.54 -22.92
C THR A 128 1.02 11.33 -22.51
N ARG A 129 1.94 11.24 -23.47
CA ARG A 129 3.38 11.18 -23.20
C ARG A 129 3.93 12.46 -22.59
N ALA A 130 3.46 13.64 -23.05
CA ALA A 130 3.84 14.91 -22.45
C ALA A 130 3.45 14.99 -20.97
N VAL A 131 2.21 14.60 -20.64
CA VAL A 131 1.76 14.54 -19.23
C VAL A 131 2.56 13.48 -18.45
N SER A 132 2.86 12.32 -19.05
CA SER A 132 3.68 11.29 -18.41
C SER A 132 5.09 11.83 -18.05
N PHE A 133 5.80 12.46 -18.99
CA PHE A 133 7.11 13.07 -18.74
C PHE A 133 7.05 14.15 -17.66
N TRP A 134 5.97 14.92 -17.61
CA TRP A 134 5.77 15.90 -16.54
C TRP A 134 5.63 15.25 -15.18
N LEU A 135 4.87 14.16 -15.07
CA LEU A 135 4.69 13.39 -13.83
C LEU A 135 5.96 12.61 -13.44
N ASP A 136 6.76 12.18 -14.44
CA ASP A 136 8.02 11.46 -14.21
C ASP A 136 9.06 12.29 -13.43
N ARG A 137 8.95 13.62 -13.48
CA ARG A 137 9.76 14.53 -12.65
C ARG A 137 9.59 14.24 -11.15
N TYR A 138 8.37 14.03 -10.73
CA TYR A 138 8.03 13.79 -9.31
C TYR A 138 8.40 12.38 -8.85
N SER A 139 8.44 11.43 -9.78
CA SER A 139 8.74 10.04 -9.44
C SER A 139 10.17 9.78 -9.01
N SER A 140 11.09 10.64 -9.40
CA SER A 140 12.49 10.55 -8.96
C SER A 140 12.62 10.61 -7.43
N THR A 141 11.68 11.29 -6.74
CA THR A 141 11.67 11.36 -5.27
C THR A 141 11.21 10.06 -4.59
N GLN A 142 10.60 9.14 -5.33
CA GLN A 142 10.09 7.87 -4.82
C GLN A 142 10.96 6.65 -5.22
N GLN A 143 12.01 6.89 -6.00
CA GLN A 143 12.88 5.81 -6.47
C GLN A 143 13.83 5.38 -5.37
N GLN A 144 14.11 4.07 -5.34
CA GLN A 144 15.17 3.51 -4.52
C GLN A 144 16.40 3.25 -5.40
N VAL A 145 17.49 3.93 -5.11
CA VAL A 145 18.75 3.82 -5.84
C VAL A 145 19.81 3.23 -4.90
N GLY A 146 20.05 1.94 -5.02
CA GLY A 146 20.98 1.24 -4.14
C GLY A 146 20.54 1.27 -2.68
N ARG A 147 21.30 1.97 -1.84
CA ARG A 147 21.05 2.12 -0.39
C ARG A 147 20.18 3.34 -0.04
N TRP A 148 19.90 4.21 -1.00
CA TRP A 148 19.26 5.50 -0.78
C TRP A 148 17.87 5.50 -1.39
N ALA A 149 16.94 6.20 -0.77
CA ALA A 149 15.62 6.46 -1.32
C ALA A 149 15.52 7.95 -1.71
N GLY A 150 14.76 8.23 -2.77
CA GLY A 150 14.51 9.59 -3.23
C GLY A 150 15.46 10.09 -4.30
N ALA A 151 15.27 11.37 -4.69
CA ALA A 151 16.04 12.01 -5.74
C ALA A 151 17.47 12.32 -5.29
N MET A 152 18.44 11.94 -6.11
CA MET A 152 19.86 12.15 -5.90
C MET A 152 20.40 13.26 -6.82
N TYR A 153 21.71 13.51 -6.76
CA TYR A 153 22.35 14.56 -7.56
C TYR A 153 22.02 14.48 -9.05
N THR A 154 22.13 13.28 -9.63
CA THR A 154 21.84 13.07 -11.06
C THR A 154 20.38 13.33 -11.39
N ASP A 155 19.46 12.97 -10.50
CA ASP A 155 18.04 13.18 -10.72
C ASP A 155 17.71 14.67 -10.74
N VAL A 156 18.18 15.42 -9.75
CA VAL A 156 17.88 16.85 -9.60
C VAL A 156 18.54 17.68 -10.71
N ASN A 157 19.79 17.37 -11.06
CA ASN A 157 20.56 18.17 -12.01
C ASN A 157 20.43 17.69 -13.48
N SER A 158 19.83 16.50 -13.71
CA SER A 158 19.71 15.94 -15.05
C SER A 158 18.29 15.41 -15.31
N SER A 159 17.84 14.36 -14.66
CA SER A 159 16.59 13.65 -15.00
C SER A 159 15.34 14.55 -14.88
N ILE A 160 15.24 15.31 -13.80
CA ILE A 160 14.07 16.20 -13.56
C ILE A 160 13.98 17.33 -14.61
N PRO A 161 15.04 18.11 -14.90
CA PRO A 161 15.00 19.12 -15.96
C PRO A 161 14.76 18.54 -17.34
N VAL A 162 15.39 17.40 -17.65
CA VAL A 162 15.23 16.72 -18.95
C VAL A 162 13.78 16.28 -19.14
N ASN A 163 13.15 15.69 -18.13
CA ASN A 163 11.74 15.30 -18.22
C ASN A 163 10.82 16.51 -18.47
N ALA A 164 11.11 17.68 -17.90
CA ALA A 164 10.36 18.91 -18.22
C ALA A 164 10.53 19.32 -19.68
N ILE A 165 11.77 19.27 -20.20
CA ILE A 165 12.06 19.60 -21.60
C ILE A 165 11.33 18.60 -22.53
N LEU A 166 11.37 17.31 -22.23
CA LEU A 166 10.69 16.26 -22.99
C LEU A 166 9.17 16.44 -22.97
N ALA A 167 8.59 16.83 -21.82
CA ALA A 167 7.17 17.11 -21.71
C ALA A 167 6.75 18.27 -22.63
N ILE A 168 7.47 19.39 -22.60
CA ILE A 168 7.20 20.55 -23.45
C ILE A 168 7.41 20.19 -24.93
N SER A 169 8.49 19.48 -25.25
CA SER A 169 8.80 19.05 -26.61
C SER A 169 7.72 18.11 -27.16
N ALA A 170 7.26 17.13 -26.38
CA ALA A 170 6.18 16.23 -26.76
C ALA A 170 4.85 16.98 -27.00
N LEU A 171 4.54 17.99 -26.18
CA LEU A 171 3.38 18.86 -26.36
C LEU A 171 3.47 19.64 -27.67
N LEU A 172 4.62 20.24 -27.98
CA LEU A 172 4.83 20.97 -29.22
C LEU A 172 4.66 20.06 -30.46
N VAL A 173 5.22 18.85 -30.41
CA VAL A 173 5.07 17.87 -31.48
C VAL A 173 3.61 17.41 -31.62
N ALA A 174 2.87 17.27 -30.53
CA ALA A 174 1.43 16.98 -30.56
C ALA A 174 0.65 18.07 -31.29
N VAL A 175 0.92 19.33 -30.98
CA VAL A 175 0.32 20.49 -31.68
C VAL A 175 0.66 20.46 -33.17
N MET A 176 1.91 20.13 -33.53
CA MET A 176 2.30 20.00 -34.95
C MET A 176 1.52 18.91 -35.69
N PHE A 177 1.19 17.79 -35.03
CA PHE A 177 0.32 16.77 -35.63
C PHE A 177 -1.11 17.27 -35.86
N VAL A 178 -1.68 18.06 -34.94
CA VAL A 178 -3.00 18.67 -35.11
C VAL A 178 -3.00 19.62 -36.33
N VAL A 179 -1.97 20.46 -36.45
CA VAL A 179 -1.80 21.37 -37.61
C VAL A 179 -1.61 20.56 -38.90
N ALA A 180 -0.79 19.48 -38.85
CA ALA A 180 -0.56 18.62 -40.00
C ALA A 180 -1.85 17.92 -40.48
N ALA A 181 -2.75 17.58 -39.58
CA ALA A 181 -4.05 16.98 -39.91
C ALA A 181 -4.92 17.90 -40.73
N SER A 182 -4.84 19.24 -40.54
CA SER A 182 -5.57 20.25 -41.33
C SER A 182 -4.88 20.55 -42.65
N MET A 183 -3.54 20.65 -42.64
CA MET A 183 -2.75 21.09 -43.82
C MET A 183 -2.27 19.94 -44.72
N ASN A 184 -2.49 18.68 -44.33
CA ASN A 184 -2.01 17.48 -45.03
C ASN A 184 -0.48 17.43 -45.26
N ARG A 185 0.31 18.05 -44.36
CA ARG A 185 1.79 18.11 -44.42
C ARG A 185 2.42 17.26 -43.35
N TRP A 186 2.78 16.02 -43.69
CA TRP A 186 3.25 14.99 -42.73
C TRP A 186 4.76 15.01 -42.42
N ARG A 187 5.55 15.63 -43.30
CA ARG A 187 7.02 15.60 -43.18
C ARG A 187 7.52 16.25 -41.86
N LEU A 188 6.97 17.42 -41.52
CA LEU A 188 7.41 18.16 -40.32
C LEU A 188 7.12 17.40 -39.04
N PRO A 189 5.88 16.97 -38.72
CA PRO A 189 5.62 16.23 -37.47
C PRO A 189 6.36 14.89 -37.38
N LEU A 190 6.59 14.19 -38.50
CA LEU A 190 7.40 12.97 -38.48
C LEU A 190 8.87 13.24 -38.14
N ILE A 191 9.48 14.26 -38.75
CA ILE A 191 10.86 14.68 -38.42
C ILE A 191 10.94 15.10 -36.96
N SER A 192 9.98 15.90 -36.49
CA SER A 192 9.96 16.37 -35.09
C SER A 192 9.77 15.20 -34.10
N THR A 193 9.00 14.16 -34.45
CA THR A 193 8.87 12.96 -33.65
C THR A 193 10.19 12.19 -33.62
N ALA A 194 10.86 12.03 -34.77
CA ALA A 194 12.19 11.39 -34.79
C ALA A 194 13.21 12.18 -33.94
N MET A 195 13.20 13.50 -34.02
CA MET A 195 14.03 14.37 -33.19
C MET A 195 13.68 14.22 -31.69
N LEU A 196 12.39 14.17 -31.34
CA LEU A 196 11.95 13.94 -29.96
C LEU A 196 12.47 12.59 -29.42
N VAL A 197 12.44 11.53 -30.23
CA VAL A 197 12.99 10.22 -29.86
C VAL A 197 14.50 10.31 -29.64
N VAL A 198 15.22 10.96 -30.54
CA VAL A 198 16.68 11.19 -30.38
C VAL A 198 16.97 11.96 -29.11
N VAL A 199 16.25 13.07 -28.88
CA VAL A 199 16.41 13.87 -27.64
C VAL A 199 16.08 13.05 -26.41
N ALA A 200 15.04 12.23 -26.43
CA ALA A 200 14.68 11.35 -25.31
C ALA A 200 15.77 10.31 -25.01
N LEU A 201 16.40 9.74 -26.05
CA LEU A 201 17.51 8.80 -25.87
C LEU A 201 18.79 9.48 -25.37
N VAL A 202 19.14 10.63 -25.96
CA VAL A 202 20.37 11.34 -25.60
C VAL A 202 20.22 12.06 -24.27
N ALA A 203 19.21 12.89 -24.11
CA ALA A 203 19.03 13.69 -22.89
C ALA A 203 18.43 12.85 -21.75
N GLY A 204 17.53 11.90 -22.03
CA GLY A 204 16.90 11.05 -21.02
C GLY A 204 17.73 9.83 -20.59
N GLY A 205 18.67 9.38 -21.42
CA GLY A 205 19.52 8.22 -21.15
C GLY A 205 21.01 8.55 -21.04
N LEU A 206 21.61 9.02 -22.14
CA LEU A 206 23.04 9.21 -22.21
C LEU A 206 23.52 10.35 -21.29
N TYR A 207 22.83 11.47 -21.23
CA TYR A 207 23.21 12.62 -20.43
C TYR A 207 23.20 12.31 -18.90
N PRO A 208 22.14 11.74 -18.31
CA PRO A 208 22.19 11.30 -16.90
C PRO A 208 23.32 10.30 -16.62
N TRP A 209 23.58 9.37 -17.55
CA TRP A 209 24.68 8.42 -17.41
C TRP A 209 26.05 9.12 -17.40
N ILE A 210 26.25 10.12 -18.29
CA ILE A 210 27.50 10.93 -18.30
C ILE A 210 27.66 11.67 -16.97
N VAL A 211 26.60 12.35 -16.50
CA VAL A 211 26.63 13.07 -15.20
C VAL A 211 26.97 12.12 -14.07
N GLN A 212 26.31 10.97 -14.01
CA GLN A 212 26.57 9.95 -12.98
C GLN A 212 28.02 9.46 -13.05
N ARG A 213 28.49 9.07 -14.25
CA ARG A 213 29.79 8.40 -14.42
C ARG A 213 30.97 9.34 -14.22
N PHE A 214 30.90 10.56 -14.72
CA PHE A 214 32.03 11.46 -14.77
C PHE A 214 31.99 12.57 -13.72
N GLN A 215 30.82 12.89 -13.17
CA GLN A 215 30.68 13.98 -12.22
C GLN A 215 30.37 13.47 -10.79
N VAL A 216 29.48 12.47 -10.67
CA VAL A 216 29.09 11.96 -9.35
C VAL A 216 30.07 10.91 -8.86
N VAL A 217 30.32 9.84 -9.60
CA VAL A 217 31.15 8.71 -9.16
C VAL A 217 32.56 9.13 -8.68
N PRO A 218 33.28 10.07 -9.34
CA PRO A 218 34.60 10.46 -8.87
C PRO A 218 34.60 11.26 -7.56
N ASN A 219 33.49 11.93 -7.23
CA ASN A 219 33.33 12.73 -6.02
C ASN A 219 31.96 12.48 -5.37
N GLU A 220 31.60 11.20 -5.16
CA GLU A 220 30.29 10.79 -4.70
C GLU A 220 29.93 11.44 -3.36
N GLN A 221 30.83 11.41 -2.40
CA GLN A 221 30.60 11.96 -1.07
C GLN A 221 30.27 13.45 -1.11
N GLY A 222 30.98 14.24 -1.87
CA GLY A 222 30.73 15.68 -1.98
C GLY A 222 29.45 15.99 -2.78
N ALA A 223 29.26 15.33 -3.92
CA ALA A 223 28.11 15.54 -4.79
C ALA A 223 26.79 15.11 -4.11
N GLN A 224 26.83 14.01 -3.36
CA GLN A 224 25.62 13.44 -2.72
C GLN A 224 25.36 13.95 -1.30
N ALA A 225 26.30 14.69 -0.68
CA ALA A 225 26.21 15.10 0.73
C ALA A 225 24.86 15.73 1.11
N LYS A 226 24.37 16.68 0.31
CA LYS A 226 23.09 17.36 0.51
C LYS A 226 21.90 16.37 0.44
N PHE A 227 21.93 15.43 -0.47
CA PHE A 227 20.83 14.45 -0.70
C PHE A 227 20.83 13.36 0.37
N ILE A 228 22.02 12.93 0.80
CA ILE A 228 22.21 12.02 1.92
C ILE A 228 21.65 12.66 3.20
N GLN A 229 21.97 13.94 3.45
CA GLN A 229 21.44 14.65 4.60
C GLN A 229 19.91 14.74 4.58
N ARG A 230 19.31 15.07 3.42
CA ARG A 230 17.84 15.05 3.25
C ARG A 230 17.23 13.68 3.56
N ASN A 231 17.90 12.61 3.14
CA ASN A 231 17.44 11.23 3.41
C ASN A 231 17.53 10.90 4.90
N ILE A 232 18.61 11.30 5.58
CA ILE A 232 18.78 11.15 7.03
C ILE A 232 17.65 11.90 7.77
N ASP A 233 17.42 13.17 7.41
CA ASP A 233 16.41 14.01 8.06
C ASP A 233 14.99 13.45 7.85
N ALA A 234 14.68 12.99 6.64
CA ALA A 234 13.38 12.36 6.34
C ALA A 234 13.20 11.05 7.12
N THR A 235 14.26 10.22 7.21
CA THR A 235 14.22 8.97 7.98
C THR A 235 14.06 9.24 9.48
N ARG A 236 14.82 10.20 10.03
CA ARG A 236 14.68 10.59 11.44
C ARG A 236 13.26 11.08 11.75
N TYR A 237 12.71 11.89 10.87
CA TYR A 237 11.33 12.35 11.01
C TYR A 237 10.32 11.20 10.95
N ALA A 238 10.45 10.30 9.98
CA ALA A 238 9.53 9.17 9.79
C ALA A 238 9.47 8.24 11.00
N TYR A 239 10.60 8.07 11.70
CA TYR A 239 10.70 7.27 12.92
C TYR A 239 10.55 8.08 14.21
N GLY A 240 10.25 9.38 14.14
CA GLY A 240 10.15 10.25 15.32
C GLY A 240 11.47 10.50 16.05
N LEU A 241 12.60 10.21 15.40
CA LEU A 241 13.95 10.38 15.97
C LEU A 241 14.43 11.84 15.96
N ASP A 242 13.72 12.72 15.27
CA ASP A 242 13.95 14.17 15.26
C ASP A 242 13.66 14.82 16.62
N LYS A 243 12.89 14.13 17.48
CA LYS A 243 12.53 14.56 18.85
C LYS A 243 13.49 14.07 19.93
N ILE A 244 14.51 13.27 19.55
CA ILE A 244 15.48 12.73 20.52
C ILE A 244 16.48 13.83 20.92
N GLU A 245 16.55 14.10 22.20
CA GLU A 245 17.61 14.92 22.79
C GLU A 245 18.89 14.11 22.91
N THR A 246 19.96 14.64 22.33
CA THR A 246 21.30 14.02 22.45
C THR A 246 22.05 14.71 23.57
N THR A 247 22.30 13.96 24.64
CA THR A 247 23.12 14.44 25.75
C THR A 247 24.53 13.90 25.59
N PRO A 248 25.56 14.77 25.59
CA PRO A 248 26.96 14.32 25.60
C PRO A 248 27.23 13.48 26.86
N TYR A 249 27.80 12.30 26.66
CA TYR A 249 28.17 11.39 27.73
C TYR A 249 29.68 11.13 27.71
N ASP A 250 30.34 11.54 28.79
CA ASP A 250 31.76 11.25 28.98
C ASP A 250 31.91 9.85 29.57
N ALA A 251 32.23 8.89 28.73
CA ALA A 251 32.37 7.49 29.11
C ALA A 251 33.68 7.28 29.88
N THR A 252 33.63 7.43 31.20
CA THR A 252 34.75 7.13 32.10
C THR A 252 34.52 5.80 32.82
N ILE A 253 35.61 5.04 33.05
CA ILE A 253 35.55 3.85 33.89
C ILE A 253 35.74 4.33 35.34
N ASP A 254 34.63 4.48 36.07
CA ASP A 254 34.65 4.87 37.47
C ASP A 254 34.38 3.64 38.35
N THR A 255 35.44 3.20 39.06
CA THR A 255 35.36 2.02 39.94
C THR A 255 35.25 2.40 41.43
N ARG A 256 34.91 3.65 41.73
CA ARG A 256 34.75 4.11 43.14
C ARG A 256 33.58 3.38 43.78
N ALA A 257 33.74 3.09 45.10
CA ALA A 257 32.67 2.51 45.89
C ALA A 257 31.41 3.41 45.85
N GLY A 258 30.26 2.86 45.57
CA GLY A 258 29.00 3.57 45.48
C GLY A 258 28.67 4.12 44.09
N ALA A 259 29.53 4.02 43.05
CA ALA A 259 29.26 4.48 41.70
C ALA A 259 27.98 3.84 41.10
N LEU A 260 27.77 2.53 41.35
CA LEU A 260 26.55 1.83 40.95
C LEU A 260 25.29 2.37 41.64
N SER A 261 25.36 2.66 42.93
CA SER A 261 24.20 3.15 43.70
C SER A 261 23.81 4.57 43.26
N SER A 262 24.74 5.40 42.76
CA SER A 262 24.44 6.71 42.18
C SER A 262 23.77 6.63 40.79
N SER A 263 23.82 5.47 40.16
CA SER A 263 23.22 5.21 38.84
C SER A 263 21.90 4.41 38.96
N SER A 264 21.07 4.73 39.95
CA SER A 264 19.80 4.02 40.20
C SER A 264 18.88 3.92 39.01
N ALA A 265 18.81 4.96 38.17
CA ALA A 265 18.04 4.94 36.95
C ALA A 265 18.56 3.93 35.90
N THR A 266 19.88 3.72 35.83
CA THR A 266 20.47 2.70 34.97
C THR A 266 20.14 1.31 35.46
N ILE A 267 20.28 1.06 36.77
CA ILE A 267 20.02 -0.26 37.38
C ILE A 267 18.56 -0.67 37.19
N ALA A 268 17.61 0.26 37.33
CA ALA A 268 16.18 -0.01 37.12
C ALA A 268 15.84 -0.46 35.72
N ASN A 269 16.70 -0.14 34.73
CA ASN A 269 16.50 -0.45 33.33
C ASN A 269 17.42 -1.57 32.80
N ILE A 270 18.22 -2.22 33.66
CA ILE A 270 19.00 -3.41 33.27
C ILE A 270 18.03 -4.59 33.18
N ARG A 271 17.80 -5.11 31.99
CA ARG A 271 16.95 -6.27 31.82
C ARG A 271 17.64 -7.56 32.23
N LEU A 272 16.93 -8.35 33.00
CA LEU A 272 17.35 -9.70 33.42
C LEU A 272 16.49 -10.78 32.75
N LEU A 273 15.23 -10.46 32.38
CA LEU A 273 14.33 -11.38 31.69
C LEU A 273 14.52 -11.28 30.19
N ASP A 274 14.98 -12.36 29.55
CA ASP A 274 15.06 -12.44 28.10
C ASP A 274 13.65 -12.67 27.52
N PRO A 275 13.13 -11.75 26.69
CA PRO A 275 11.79 -11.86 26.12
C PRO A 275 11.58 -13.09 25.24
N ASN A 276 12.65 -13.69 24.69
CA ASN A 276 12.56 -14.90 23.89
C ASN A 276 12.44 -16.16 24.78
N VAL A 277 12.99 -16.13 25.97
CA VAL A 277 12.97 -17.26 26.90
C VAL A 277 11.75 -17.24 27.81
N VAL A 278 11.38 -16.05 28.31
CA VAL A 278 10.32 -15.89 29.31
C VAL A 278 8.92 -16.06 28.75
N SER A 279 8.75 -16.08 27.40
CA SER A 279 7.46 -16.33 26.75
C SER A 279 6.80 -17.64 27.22
N SER A 280 7.57 -18.70 27.39
CA SER A 280 7.07 -19.98 27.92
C SER A 280 6.52 -19.86 29.33
N ALA A 281 7.15 -19.07 30.18
CA ALA A 281 6.67 -18.81 31.54
C ALA A 281 5.37 -17.98 31.54
N PHE A 282 5.27 -16.99 30.66
CA PHE A 282 4.03 -16.25 30.45
C PHE A 282 2.90 -17.17 30.00
N ALA A 283 3.16 -18.08 29.07
CA ALA A 283 2.17 -19.04 28.59
C ALA A 283 1.73 -19.96 29.77
N GLN A 284 2.67 -20.54 30.52
CA GLN A 284 2.37 -21.44 31.64
C GLN A 284 1.52 -20.76 32.73
N MET A 285 1.81 -19.49 33.04
CA MET A 285 1.18 -18.79 34.15
C MET A 285 -0.07 -17.99 33.76
N GLN A 286 -0.19 -17.53 32.52
CA GLN A 286 -1.16 -16.52 32.13
C GLN A 286 -1.99 -16.88 30.89
N GLN A 287 -1.81 -18.03 30.26
CA GLN A 287 -2.57 -18.41 29.07
C GLN A 287 -4.03 -18.77 29.40
N PHE A 288 -4.31 -19.41 30.53
CA PHE A 288 -5.60 -19.82 31.07
C PHE A 288 -6.37 -20.84 30.22
N ARG A 289 -6.39 -20.70 28.91
CA ARG A 289 -7.12 -21.58 27.97
C ARG A 289 -6.26 -21.85 26.72
N PRO A 290 -6.39 -23.02 26.08
CA PRO A 290 -5.62 -23.39 24.90
C PRO A 290 -5.89 -22.49 23.69
N TYR A 291 -7.09 -21.90 23.60
CA TYR A 291 -7.45 -20.98 22.52
C TYR A 291 -6.83 -19.57 22.65
N TYR A 292 -6.03 -19.34 23.70
CA TYR A 292 -5.15 -18.18 23.80
C TYR A 292 -3.69 -18.57 23.57
N ARG A 293 -2.90 -17.62 23.11
CA ARG A 293 -1.46 -17.75 22.95
C ARG A 293 -0.75 -16.44 23.22
N PHE A 294 0.52 -16.55 23.55
CA PHE A 294 1.47 -15.44 23.51
C PHE A 294 2.45 -15.65 22.37
N ASP A 295 3.02 -14.57 21.85
CA ASP A 295 4.08 -14.67 20.84
C ASP A 295 5.31 -15.34 21.44
N SER A 296 6.10 -15.98 20.59
CA SER A 296 7.38 -16.59 20.97
C SER A 296 8.41 -15.55 21.41
N GLN A 297 8.35 -14.35 20.86
CA GLN A 297 9.15 -13.19 21.23
C GLN A 297 8.25 -12.12 21.83
N LEU A 298 8.42 -11.86 23.14
CA LEU A 298 7.62 -10.86 23.83
C LEU A 298 8.13 -9.45 23.53
N ALA A 299 7.22 -8.48 23.58
CA ALA A 299 7.56 -7.08 23.43
C ALA A 299 8.25 -6.53 24.68
N VAL A 300 9.03 -5.48 24.50
CA VAL A 300 9.71 -4.77 25.57
C VAL A 300 9.42 -3.29 25.44
N ASP A 301 9.05 -2.69 26.58
CA ASP A 301 8.76 -1.26 26.65
C ASP A 301 9.08 -0.72 28.05
N ARG A 302 8.89 0.58 28.26
CA ARG A 302 9.15 1.28 29.52
C ARG A 302 7.90 1.95 30.02
N TYR A 303 7.53 1.66 31.26
CA TYR A 303 6.36 2.25 31.92
C TYR A 303 6.74 2.97 33.19
N ALA A 304 6.04 4.06 33.45
CA ALA A 304 6.13 4.75 34.74
C ALA A 304 5.41 3.91 35.80
N VAL A 305 6.16 3.47 36.81
CA VAL A 305 5.65 2.73 37.97
C VAL A 305 6.02 3.53 39.22
N GLY A 306 5.05 4.20 39.83
CA GLY A 306 5.31 5.19 40.87
C GLY A 306 6.13 6.36 40.32
N ASN A 307 7.28 6.65 40.93
CA ASN A 307 8.18 7.74 40.54
C ASN A 307 9.34 7.29 39.64
N THR A 308 9.36 6.03 39.18
CA THR A 308 10.48 5.48 38.40
C THR A 308 9.96 4.91 37.06
N THR A 309 10.78 5.05 36.05
CA THR A 309 10.56 4.37 34.77
C THR A 309 11.17 2.98 34.86
N GLN A 310 10.34 1.95 34.61
CA GLN A 310 10.74 0.53 34.72
C GLN A 310 10.78 -0.10 33.34
N ASP A 311 11.82 -0.89 33.06
CA ASP A 311 11.87 -1.80 31.92
C ASP A 311 10.85 -2.93 32.14
N THR A 312 10.02 -3.19 31.14
CA THR A 312 8.93 -4.15 31.21
C THR A 312 8.94 -5.09 30.03
N VAL A 313 8.56 -6.34 30.27
CA VAL A 313 8.28 -7.33 29.24
C VAL A 313 6.77 -7.48 29.12
N LEU A 314 6.26 -7.34 27.90
CA LEU A 314 4.83 -7.27 27.59
C LEU A 314 4.41 -8.41 26.67
N ALA A 315 3.21 -8.90 26.88
CA ALA A 315 2.58 -9.89 26.02
C ALA A 315 1.09 -9.60 25.83
N ALA A 316 0.65 -9.50 24.59
CA ALA A 316 -0.77 -9.55 24.26
C ALA A 316 -1.25 -11.00 24.30
N ARG A 317 -2.38 -11.26 24.99
CA ARG A 317 -3.00 -12.59 24.96
C ARG A 317 -3.86 -12.70 23.72
N GLU A 318 -3.26 -13.17 22.64
CA GLU A 318 -3.93 -13.30 21.34
C GLU A 318 -4.75 -14.58 21.26
N LEU A 319 -5.68 -14.59 20.31
CA LEU A 319 -6.43 -15.79 19.96
C LEU A 319 -5.50 -16.82 19.31
N ASN A 320 -5.73 -18.10 19.58
CA ASN A 320 -5.12 -19.25 18.90
C ASN A 320 -6.19 -20.01 18.10
N PRO A 321 -6.42 -19.66 16.82
CA PRO A 321 -7.49 -20.28 16.02
C PRO A 321 -7.35 -21.80 15.86
N ALA A 322 -6.11 -22.32 15.94
CA ALA A 322 -5.84 -23.75 15.82
C ALA A 322 -6.25 -24.56 17.06
N GLN A 323 -6.49 -23.91 18.20
CA GLN A 323 -6.82 -24.53 19.48
C GLN A 323 -8.20 -24.12 20.02
N THR A 324 -9.06 -23.56 19.16
CA THR A 324 -10.46 -23.27 19.51
C THR A 324 -11.23 -24.58 19.69
N SER A 325 -12.20 -24.58 20.60
CA SER A 325 -13.03 -25.76 20.84
C SER A 325 -13.91 -26.10 19.64
N GLY A 326 -13.67 -27.23 19.01
CA GLY A 326 -14.39 -27.69 17.81
C GLY A 326 -13.96 -26.98 16.54
N ASP A 327 -13.66 -27.74 15.50
CA ASP A 327 -13.21 -27.25 14.19
C ASP A 327 -14.41 -26.91 13.28
N SER A 328 -15.30 -26.03 13.75
CA SER A 328 -16.43 -25.54 12.95
C SER A 328 -16.19 -24.10 12.50
N TRP A 329 -16.73 -23.77 11.32
CA TRP A 329 -16.74 -22.40 10.82
C TRP A 329 -17.34 -21.43 11.84
N TYR A 330 -18.44 -21.83 12.48
CA TYR A 330 -19.14 -21.03 13.48
C TYR A 330 -18.24 -20.69 14.68
N ASN A 331 -17.55 -21.67 15.23
CA ASN A 331 -16.64 -21.42 16.35
C ASN A 331 -15.46 -20.53 15.94
N ARG A 332 -14.89 -20.78 14.75
CA ARG A 332 -13.67 -20.11 14.29
C ARG A 332 -13.93 -18.65 13.91
N HIS A 333 -15.11 -18.31 13.38
CA HIS A 333 -15.39 -17.00 12.82
C HIS A 333 -16.46 -16.18 13.55
N VAL A 334 -17.24 -16.81 14.47
CA VAL A 334 -18.34 -16.14 15.17
C VAL A 334 -18.20 -16.18 16.69
N VAL A 335 -17.74 -17.29 17.25
CA VAL A 335 -17.61 -17.46 18.71
C VAL A 335 -16.27 -16.94 19.21
N TYR A 336 -15.17 -17.43 18.64
CA TYR A 336 -13.83 -17.04 19.04
C TYR A 336 -13.30 -15.96 18.10
N THR A 337 -13.65 -14.70 18.36
CA THR A 337 -13.42 -13.57 17.47
C THR A 337 -12.23 -12.70 17.88
N HIS A 338 -11.77 -12.81 19.13
CA HIS A 338 -10.75 -11.91 19.67
C HIS A 338 -9.90 -12.54 20.78
N GLY A 339 -8.67 -12.04 20.94
CA GLY A 339 -7.86 -12.25 22.11
C GLY A 339 -8.28 -11.34 23.26
N TYR A 340 -7.66 -11.47 24.45
CA TYR A 340 -8.09 -10.72 25.62
C TYR A 340 -6.94 -10.33 26.56
N GLY A 341 -6.72 -9.04 26.69
CA GLY A 341 -5.85 -8.42 27.67
C GLY A 341 -4.36 -8.44 27.35
N VAL A 342 -3.64 -7.58 28.04
CA VAL A 342 -2.19 -7.44 27.97
C VAL A 342 -1.62 -7.80 29.33
N ILE A 343 -0.56 -8.61 29.34
CA ILE A 343 0.19 -9.01 30.51
C ILE A 343 1.53 -8.28 30.51
N ALA A 344 1.96 -7.83 31.67
CA ALA A 344 3.23 -7.14 31.83
C ALA A 344 3.99 -7.62 33.05
N ALA A 345 5.30 -7.80 32.93
CA ALA A 345 6.20 -8.12 34.03
C ALA A 345 7.36 -7.13 34.08
N TYR A 346 7.95 -6.95 35.25
CA TYR A 346 9.22 -6.23 35.36
C TYR A 346 10.31 -6.94 34.54
N GLY A 347 11.07 -6.19 33.77
CA GLY A 347 12.17 -6.76 32.99
C GLY A 347 13.36 -7.24 33.83
N ASN A 348 13.42 -6.86 35.10
CA ASN A 348 14.55 -7.09 36.00
C ASN A 348 14.18 -7.67 37.39
N GLN A 349 12.95 -8.11 37.58
CA GLN A 349 12.51 -8.67 38.86
C GLN A 349 11.84 -10.02 38.72
N VAL A 350 12.10 -10.89 39.71
CA VAL A 350 11.41 -12.17 39.85
C VAL A 350 10.75 -12.25 41.24
N ASP A 351 9.77 -13.14 41.36
CA ASP A 351 9.16 -13.46 42.65
C ASP A 351 10.07 -14.39 43.50
N SER A 352 9.60 -14.76 44.69
CA SER A 352 10.34 -15.65 45.60
C SER A 352 10.56 -17.07 45.04
N ALA A 353 9.80 -17.48 44.03
CA ALA A 353 9.91 -18.77 43.38
C ALA A 353 10.76 -18.70 42.08
N GLY A 354 11.29 -17.53 41.74
CA GLY A 354 12.07 -17.31 40.52
C GLY A 354 11.24 -17.07 39.27
N ASN A 355 9.93 -16.89 39.38
CA ASN A 355 9.05 -16.57 38.24
C ASN A 355 9.07 -15.06 37.92
N PRO A 356 8.69 -14.66 36.72
CA PRO A 356 8.52 -13.25 36.37
C PRO A 356 7.58 -12.55 37.36
N LYS A 357 8.02 -11.42 37.91
CA LYS A 357 7.17 -10.60 38.78
C LYS A 357 6.27 -9.72 37.92
N PHE A 358 4.96 -10.01 37.95
CA PHE A 358 4.00 -9.31 37.09
C PHE A 358 3.64 -7.92 37.64
N LEU A 359 3.60 -6.96 36.75
CA LEU A 359 3.02 -5.61 36.91
C LEU A 359 1.53 -5.64 36.63
N GLN A 360 1.13 -6.47 35.67
CA GLN A 360 -0.25 -6.65 35.23
C GLN A 360 -0.46 -8.11 34.84
N SER A 361 -1.46 -8.76 35.41
CA SER A 361 -1.72 -10.18 35.24
C SER A 361 -3.21 -10.51 35.40
N GLY A 362 -3.57 -11.77 35.15
CA GLY A 362 -4.94 -12.24 35.26
C GLY A 362 -5.75 -12.14 34.00
N ILE A 363 -6.94 -12.74 33.96
CA ILE A 363 -7.81 -12.67 32.80
C ILE A 363 -8.46 -11.30 32.70
N LYS A 364 -8.85 -10.68 33.78
CA LYS A 364 -9.30 -9.29 33.90
C LYS A 364 -8.13 -8.35 34.15
N ALA A 365 -7.00 -8.59 33.61
CA ALA A 365 -5.79 -7.79 33.68
C ALA A 365 -5.77 -6.76 34.84
N THR A 366 -5.43 -7.22 36.05
CA THR A 366 -5.27 -6.37 37.23
C THR A 366 -3.81 -6.04 37.45
N GLY A 367 -3.49 -4.82 37.88
CA GLY A 367 -2.12 -4.42 38.16
C GLY A 367 -1.91 -2.91 38.22
N THR A 368 -0.65 -2.50 38.12
CA THR A 368 -0.22 -1.09 38.24
C THR A 368 -0.17 -0.32 36.94
N LEU A 369 -0.33 -0.97 35.79
CA LEU A 369 -0.48 -0.30 34.52
C LEU A 369 -1.92 0.19 34.35
N SER A 370 -2.14 1.17 33.47
CA SER A 370 -3.45 1.80 33.27
C SER A 370 -4.57 0.77 33.14
N GLU A 371 -5.62 0.93 33.95
CA GLU A 371 -6.82 0.08 33.92
C GLU A 371 -7.80 0.45 32.81
N ASP A 372 -7.59 1.61 32.14
CA ASP A 372 -8.54 2.20 31.22
C ASP A 372 -8.11 1.95 29.76
N TYR A 373 -8.19 0.68 29.33
CA TYR A 373 -7.98 0.30 27.94
C TYR A 373 -8.99 -0.78 27.52
N GLU A 374 -9.29 -0.85 26.20
CA GLU A 374 -10.13 -1.91 25.63
C GLU A 374 -9.31 -3.22 25.57
N PRO A 375 -9.67 -4.25 26.35
CA PRO A 375 -8.85 -5.47 26.44
C PRO A 375 -9.04 -6.43 25.28
N ARG A 376 -10.05 -6.26 24.42
CA ARG A 376 -10.39 -7.19 23.34
C ARG A 376 -9.52 -6.94 22.12
N ILE A 377 -8.83 -7.96 21.66
CA ILE A 377 -7.86 -7.89 20.55
C ILE A 377 -8.46 -8.57 19.34
N TYR A 378 -9.17 -7.79 18.51
CA TYR A 378 -9.78 -8.28 17.27
C TYR A 378 -8.80 -8.34 16.11
N PHE A 379 -7.79 -7.48 16.10
CA PHE A 379 -6.76 -7.40 15.08
C PHE A 379 -5.41 -7.67 15.72
N GLY A 380 -5.04 -8.93 15.82
CA GLY A 380 -3.76 -9.39 16.34
C GLY A 380 -3.02 -10.21 15.30
N MET A 381 -1.74 -10.48 15.55
CA MET A 381 -0.87 -11.28 14.68
C MET A 381 -1.40 -12.69 14.38
N SER A 382 -2.26 -13.19 15.26
CA SER A 382 -2.85 -14.53 15.17
C SER A 382 -4.36 -14.54 14.96
N SER A 383 -4.95 -13.40 14.61
CA SER A 383 -6.38 -13.29 14.31
C SER A 383 -6.80 -14.20 13.15
N PRO A 384 -8.05 -14.72 13.13
CA PRO A 384 -8.58 -15.42 11.98
C PRO A 384 -8.55 -14.55 10.72
N GLU A 385 -8.55 -15.18 9.55
CA GLU A 385 -8.62 -14.48 8.26
C GLU A 385 -9.77 -13.46 8.20
N TYR A 386 -10.89 -13.79 8.84
CA TYR A 386 -11.98 -12.86 9.11
C TYR A 386 -12.75 -13.29 10.36
N SER A 387 -13.45 -12.34 10.98
CA SER A 387 -14.39 -12.58 12.08
C SER A 387 -15.72 -11.90 11.78
N ILE A 388 -16.81 -12.54 12.11
CA ILE A 388 -18.16 -11.97 12.02
C ILE A 388 -18.60 -11.59 13.43
N VAL A 389 -18.81 -10.31 13.65
CA VAL A 389 -19.03 -9.73 14.96
C VAL A 389 -20.30 -8.87 15.00
N GLY A 390 -20.80 -8.63 16.19
CA GLY A 390 -21.99 -7.81 16.41
C GLY A 390 -23.26 -8.47 15.89
N GLY A 391 -24.24 -7.64 15.51
CA GLY A 391 -25.55 -8.09 15.06
C GLY A 391 -26.61 -8.09 16.15
N LYS A 392 -27.87 -7.94 15.73
CA LYS A 392 -29.03 -7.90 16.64
C LYS A 392 -29.38 -9.31 17.16
N GLY A 393 -29.83 -9.40 18.39
CA GLY A 393 -30.30 -10.63 19.02
C GLY A 393 -29.31 -11.18 20.06
N ASP A 394 -29.23 -12.52 20.17
CA ASP A 394 -28.40 -13.16 21.19
C ASP A 394 -26.93 -12.89 20.98
N THR A 395 -26.20 -12.69 22.06
CA THR A 395 -24.74 -12.52 22.05
C THR A 395 -24.06 -13.83 21.69
N LEU A 396 -23.32 -13.87 20.58
CA LEU A 396 -22.70 -15.06 20.04
C LEU A 396 -21.21 -15.17 20.40
N GLU A 397 -20.55 -14.03 20.55
CA GLU A 397 -19.10 -13.95 20.80
C GLU A 397 -18.77 -14.38 22.22
N LEU A 398 -17.73 -15.19 22.37
CA LEU A 398 -17.13 -15.49 23.67
C LEU A 398 -16.18 -14.35 24.03
N ASP A 399 -16.48 -13.64 25.11
CA ASP A 399 -15.63 -12.55 25.57
C ASP A 399 -14.32 -13.08 26.19
N ARG A 400 -14.47 -13.83 27.27
CA ARG A 400 -13.35 -14.39 28.03
C ARG A 400 -13.82 -15.56 28.90
N PRO A 401 -12.90 -16.40 29.39
CA PRO A 401 -13.25 -17.39 30.41
C PRO A 401 -13.73 -16.70 31.71
N LEU A 402 -14.70 -17.28 32.35
CA LEU A 402 -15.10 -16.85 33.68
C LEU A 402 -13.96 -17.08 34.70
N SER A 403 -13.80 -16.12 35.60
CA SER A 403 -12.97 -16.34 36.81
C SER A 403 -13.68 -17.30 37.79
N ALA A 404 -12.95 -17.80 38.78
CA ALA A 404 -13.50 -18.72 39.76
C ALA A 404 -14.65 -18.12 40.61
N GLU A 405 -14.70 -16.80 40.69
CA GLU A 405 -15.70 -16.06 41.46
C GLU A 405 -16.96 -15.71 40.64
N GLU A 406 -16.88 -15.81 39.30
CA GLU A 406 -17.96 -15.49 38.39
C GLU A 406 -18.81 -16.71 38.10
N THR A 407 -20.09 -16.65 38.45
CA THR A 407 -21.06 -17.76 38.24
C THR A 407 -22.04 -17.52 37.10
N ASN A 408 -22.13 -16.29 36.61
CA ASN A 408 -23.10 -15.93 35.58
C ASN A 408 -22.49 -16.14 34.17
N ALA A 409 -23.07 -17.05 33.40
CA ALA A 409 -22.62 -17.38 32.04
C ALA A 409 -22.69 -16.18 31.05
N SER A 410 -23.52 -15.17 31.33
CA SER A 410 -23.59 -13.95 30.51
C SER A 410 -22.32 -13.12 30.57
N ASP A 411 -21.57 -13.20 31.69
CA ASP A 411 -20.34 -12.44 31.90
C ASP A 411 -19.17 -12.93 31.00
N ALA A 412 -19.33 -14.10 30.40
CA ALA A 412 -18.40 -14.67 29.42
C ALA A 412 -18.73 -14.28 27.98
N LYS A 413 -19.75 -13.47 27.73
CA LYS A 413 -20.22 -13.12 26.39
C LYS A 413 -20.12 -11.62 26.13
N TYR A 414 -19.83 -11.27 24.88
CA TYR A 414 -19.74 -9.88 24.44
C TYR A 414 -20.35 -9.71 23.04
N THR A 415 -20.98 -8.59 22.80
CA THR A 415 -21.41 -8.19 21.47
C THR A 415 -20.57 -7.01 21.03
N PHE A 416 -19.83 -7.16 19.95
CA PHE A 416 -19.00 -6.10 19.40
C PHE A 416 -19.81 -4.83 19.14
N ALA A 417 -19.40 -3.73 19.75
CA ALA A 417 -20.04 -2.42 19.63
C ALA A 417 -19.10 -1.38 18.98
N GLY A 418 -17.91 -1.80 18.58
CA GLY A 418 -16.89 -0.93 17.98
C GLY A 418 -17.12 -0.63 16.50
N TYR A 419 -16.20 0.12 15.94
CA TYR A 419 -16.15 0.45 14.52
C TYR A 419 -14.87 -0.17 13.92
N GLY A 420 -15.02 -1.18 13.08
CA GLY A 420 -13.83 -1.87 12.57
C GLY A 420 -14.00 -2.63 11.26
N GLY A 421 -15.22 -2.80 10.78
CA GLY A 421 -15.48 -3.52 9.54
C GLY A 421 -16.74 -3.09 8.81
N PRO A 422 -16.87 -3.41 7.52
CA PRO A 422 -18.08 -3.16 6.77
C PRO A 422 -19.22 -4.05 7.26
N ARG A 423 -20.46 -3.60 7.07
CA ARG A 423 -21.67 -4.40 7.34
C ARG A 423 -21.76 -5.55 6.36
N VAL A 424 -22.19 -6.72 6.86
CA VAL A 424 -22.36 -7.95 6.08
C VAL A 424 -23.82 -8.46 6.14
N ASP A 425 -24.75 -7.60 6.55
CA ASP A 425 -26.15 -7.92 6.78
C ASP A 425 -27.04 -7.95 5.51
N SER A 426 -26.60 -7.33 4.40
CA SER A 426 -27.33 -7.39 3.12
C SER A 426 -26.96 -8.61 2.29
N LEU A 427 -27.93 -9.13 1.48
CA LEU A 427 -27.68 -10.27 0.61
C LEU A 427 -26.51 -10.05 -0.36
N LEU A 428 -26.38 -8.84 -0.92
CA LEU A 428 -25.29 -8.49 -1.83
C LEU A 428 -23.95 -8.50 -1.11
N ALA A 429 -23.88 -7.97 0.11
CA ALA A 429 -22.65 -7.98 0.91
C ALA A 429 -22.27 -9.42 1.29
N ARG A 430 -23.21 -10.23 1.78
CA ARG A 430 -22.99 -11.67 2.07
C ARG A 430 -22.44 -12.42 0.86
N LEU A 431 -23.06 -12.23 -0.32
CA LEU A 431 -22.60 -12.87 -1.56
C LEU A 431 -21.19 -12.42 -1.92
N SER A 432 -20.89 -11.11 -1.83
CA SER A 432 -19.58 -10.57 -2.16
C SER A 432 -18.48 -11.12 -1.24
N TYR A 433 -18.75 -11.21 0.07
CA TYR A 433 -17.79 -11.76 1.04
C TYR A 433 -17.70 -13.28 0.98
N ALA A 434 -18.81 -13.99 0.68
CA ALA A 434 -18.79 -15.41 0.43
C ALA A 434 -17.88 -15.78 -0.76
N ILE A 435 -17.92 -15.00 -1.82
CA ILE A 435 -17.02 -15.15 -2.98
C ILE A 435 -15.58 -14.79 -2.60
N LYS A 436 -15.37 -13.69 -1.89
CA LYS A 436 -14.03 -13.23 -1.48
C LYS A 436 -13.31 -14.29 -0.64
N PHE A 437 -13.97 -14.82 0.38
CA PHE A 437 -13.40 -15.78 1.32
C PHE A 437 -13.66 -17.25 0.96
N GLN A 438 -14.29 -17.50 -0.20
CA GLN A 438 -14.67 -18.84 -0.69
C GLN A 438 -15.43 -19.66 0.36
N SER A 439 -16.31 -18.99 1.14
CA SER A 439 -17.06 -19.56 2.24
C SER A 439 -18.56 -19.40 2.03
N SER A 440 -19.25 -20.53 1.76
CA SER A 440 -20.70 -20.57 1.66
C SER A 440 -21.41 -20.26 2.98
N ASP A 441 -20.73 -20.46 4.10
CA ASP A 441 -21.29 -20.27 5.43
C ASP A 441 -21.63 -18.80 5.71
N ILE A 442 -20.88 -17.85 5.14
CA ILE A 442 -21.19 -16.41 5.21
C ILE A 442 -22.58 -16.12 4.61
N LEU A 443 -22.95 -16.83 3.55
CA LEU A 443 -24.23 -16.63 2.88
C LEU A 443 -25.39 -17.36 3.58
N LEU A 444 -25.13 -18.56 4.09
CA LEU A 444 -26.16 -19.51 4.55
C LEU A 444 -26.37 -19.51 6.07
N SER A 445 -25.42 -19.01 6.86
CA SER A 445 -25.50 -19.05 8.31
C SER A 445 -26.45 -18.01 8.90
N ASP A 446 -27.27 -18.44 9.83
CA ASP A 446 -28.15 -17.58 10.65
C ASP A 446 -27.34 -16.71 11.66
N ALA A 447 -26.05 -16.97 11.82
CA ALA A 447 -25.17 -16.14 12.64
C ALA A 447 -24.87 -14.79 12.01
N VAL A 448 -25.00 -14.67 10.68
CA VAL A 448 -24.88 -13.39 9.97
C VAL A 448 -26.21 -12.67 10.03
N ARG A 449 -26.33 -11.71 10.93
CA ARG A 449 -27.59 -11.04 11.28
C ARG A 449 -27.63 -9.59 10.84
N GLU A 450 -28.77 -8.94 11.00
CA GLU A 450 -28.88 -7.50 10.82
C GLU A 450 -27.92 -6.76 11.76
N GLY A 451 -27.11 -5.88 11.21
CA GLY A 451 -26.09 -5.13 11.95
C GLY A 451 -24.76 -5.87 12.13
N SER A 452 -24.63 -7.13 11.68
CA SER A 452 -23.35 -7.84 11.71
C SER A 452 -22.29 -7.14 10.84
N GLN A 453 -21.08 -7.11 11.35
CA GLN A 453 -19.89 -6.58 10.68
C GLN A 453 -18.90 -7.72 10.43
N ILE A 454 -18.11 -7.60 9.37
CA ILE A 454 -17.03 -8.52 9.09
C ILE A 454 -15.68 -7.79 9.29
N LEU A 455 -14.89 -8.31 10.23
CA LEU A 455 -13.55 -7.82 10.53
C LEU A 455 -12.54 -8.67 9.78
N TYR A 456 -11.63 -8.06 9.03
CA TYR A 456 -10.52 -8.73 8.36
C TYR A 456 -9.41 -7.74 8.04
N GLU A 457 -8.18 -8.23 7.96
CA GLU A 457 -7.06 -7.41 7.52
C GLU A 457 -7.09 -7.24 6.00
N ARG A 458 -6.86 -6.02 5.55
CA ARG A 458 -6.74 -5.69 4.14
C ARG A 458 -5.27 -5.67 3.77
N ASN A 459 -4.80 -6.71 3.10
CA ASN A 459 -3.48 -6.76 2.49
C ASN A 459 -3.44 -6.02 1.16
#